data_7b9f6302b367fa2d32a1431b3a0d1d3d
#
_entry.id   7b9f6302b367fa2d32a1431b3a0d1d3d
#
_cell.length_a   1.000
_cell.length_b   1.000
_cell.length_c   1.000
_cell.angle_alpha   90.00
_cell.angle_beta   90.00
_cell.angle_gamma   90.00
#
_symmetry.space_group_name_H-M   'P 1'
#
loop_
_entity.id
_entity.type
_entity.pdbx_description
1 polymer ?
#
loop_
_entity_poly.entity_id
_entity_poly.type
_entity_poly.pdbx_seq_one_letter_code
_entity_poly.pdbx_strand_id
1 'polypeptide(L)'
;SHPDYADFDYLKNAETVYEWIARELFNRETGQVYGSFSQKKGKMTAYSLTYDQGTFLGAAHLLYRYTGKKLYRNDALKAALYTITHPGITKGGILRDEGAGGDNSFFKGIFIRYAVELVNDRRIKRKARIRLYDFIRHQAETLWTEGLGVHDLVILQHGAQGGEVAPGQLTQEQAARKGGDYQKPKLGWQVSGATLLEAMNVMKDPR
;
A
#
# COMPACT_ATOMS: atom_id res chain seq x y z
N SER A 1 -23.65 18.42 5.09
CA SER A 1 -24.26 17.08 4.96
C SER A 1 -25.45 17.19 4.04
N HIS A 2 -25.70 16.16 3.21
CA HIS A 2 -26.89 16.11 2.37
C HIS A 2 -28.14 16.02 3.28
N PRO A 3 -29.24 16.75 3.00
CA PRO A 3 -30.44 16.78 3.86
C PRO A 3 -30.99 15.39 4.18
N ASP A 4 -30.95 14.46 3.21
CA ASP A 4 -31.49 13.09 3.36
C ASP A 4 -30.68 12.23 4.34
N TYR A 5 -29.51 12.68 4.78
CA TYR A 5 -28.61 11.97 5.70
C TYR A 5 -28.29 12.79 6.94
N ALA A 6 -29.09 13.81 7.26
CA ALA A 6 -28.84 14.69 8.39
C ALA A 6 -28.77 13.95 9.73
N ASP A 7 -29.58 12.90 9.87
CA ASP A 7 -29.66 12.07 11.08
C ASP A 7 -28.73 10.85 11.06
N PHE A 8 -27.92 10.66 10.00
CA PHE A 8 -27.02 9.54 9.89
C PHE A 8 -25.73 9.78 10.66
N ASP A 9 -25.49 9.01 11.71
CA ASP A 9 -24.26 9.08 12.49
C ASP A 9 -23.11 8.34 11.77
N TYR A 10 -22.46 9.05 10.86
CA TYR A 10 -21.33 8.52 10.08
C TYR A 10 -20.18 8.04 10.94
N LEU A 11 -19.85 8.74 12.02
CA LEU A 11 -18.75 8.36 12.89
C LEU A 11 -19.04 7.06 13.62
N LYS A 12 -20.21 6.96 14.24
CA LYS A 12 -20.65 5.73 14.93
C LYS A 12 -20.67 4.53 14.01
N ASN A 13 -21.19 4.71 12.80
CA ASN A 13 -21.22 3.61 11.81
C ASN A 13 -19.82 3.23 11.36
N ALA A 14 -18.92 4.20 11.15
CA ALA A 14 -17.51 3.94 10.80
C ALA A 14 -16.79 3.18 11.95
N GLU A 15 -17.02 3.58 13.21
CA GLU A 15 -16.46 2.85 14.36
C GLU A 15 -17.01 1.43 14.43
N THR A 16 -18.32 1.23 14.22
CA THR A 16 -18.96 -0.10 14.26
C THR A 16 -18.37 -1.04 13.21
N VAL A 17 -18.23 -0.57 11.96
CA VAL A 17 -17.64 -1.35 10.88
C VAL A 17 -16.15 -1.63 11.17
N TYR A 18 -15.43 -0.61 11.62
CA TYR A 18 -14.01 -0.77 11.99
C TYR A 18 -13.81 -1.80 13.10
N GLU A 19 -14.62 -1.76 14.16
CA GLU A 19 -14.53 -2.68 15.28
C GLU A 19 -14.78 -4.13 14.84
N TRP A 20 -15.73 -4.34 13.93
CA TRP A 20 -15.96 -5.66 13.34
C TRP A 20 -14.73 -6.14 12.55
N ILE A 21 -14.19 -5.31 11.65
CA ILE A 21 -12.98 -5.64 10.88
C ILE A 21 -11.80 -5.93 11.81
N ALA A 22 -11.62 -5.08 12.82
CA ALA A 22 -10.51 -5.22 13.77
C ALA A 22 -10.60 -6.47 14.64
N ARG A 23 -11.81 -6.96 14.92
CA ARG A 23 -12.05 -8.19 15.66
C ARG A 23 -11.87 -9.43 14.78
N GLU A 24 -12.39 -9.41 13.55
CA GLU A 24 -12.46 -10.59 12.68
C GLU A 24 -11.23 -10.74 11.78
N LEU A 25 -10.63 -9.63 11.33
CA LEU A 25 -9.62 -9.64 10.26
C LEU A 25 -8.26 -9.06 10.67
N PHE A 26 -8.12 -8.48 11.86
CA PHE A 26 -6.87 -7.86 12.27
C PHE A 26 -6.20 -8.57 13.43
N ASN A 27 -4.99 -9.04 13.22
CA ASN A 27 -4.16 -9.59 14.30
C ASN A 27 -3.39 -8.46 15.00
N ARG A 28 -3.84 -8.07 16.20
CA ARG A 28 -3.20 -7.01 16.99
C ARG A 28 -1.81 -7.35 17.51
N GLU A 29 -1.42 -8.60 17.53
CA GLU A 29 -0.07 -9.00 17.97
C GLU A 29 0.94 -8.74 16.85
N THR A 30 0.62 -9.20 15.65
CA THR A 30 1.51 -9.10 14.48
C THR A 30 1.35 -7.81 13.69
N GLY A 31 0.14 -7.25 13.62
CA GLY A 31 -0.24 -6.17 12.72
C GLY A 31 -0.77 -6.64 11.36
N GLN A 32 -0.96 -7.95 11.18
CA GLN A 32 -1.50 -8.52 9.95
C GLN A 32 -3.00 -8.22 9.80
N VAL A 33 -3.39 -7.75 8.62
CA VAL A 33 -4.79 -7.69 8.18
C VAL A 33 -5.01 -8.82 7.18
N TYR A 34 -5.97 -9.68 7.43
CA TYR A 34 -6.33 -10.78 6.55
C TYR A 34 -7.31 -10.33 5.47
N GLY A 35 -7.13 -10.83 4.25
CA GLY A 35 -7.90 -10.37 3.08
C GLY A 35 -9.39 -10.72 3.13
N SER A 36 -9.79 -11.81 3.78
CA SER A 36 -11.20 -12.17 3.91
C SER A 36 -11.46 -13.19 5.02
N PHE A 37 -12.72 -13.24 5.45
CA PHE A 37 -13.25 -14.25 6.35
C PHE A 37 -14.31 -15.09 5.62
N SER A 38 -14.13 -16.40 5.58
CA SER A 38 -15.12 -17.32 5.03
C SER A 38 -16.08 -17.78 6.11
N GLN A 39 -17.29 -17.26 6.12
CA GLN A 39 -18.36 -17.68 7.05
C GLN A 39 -18.61 -19.19 6.95
N LYS A 40 -18.64 -19.75 5.72
CA LYS A 40 -18.87 -21.19 5.48
C LYS A 40 -17.79 -22.08 6.11
N LYS A 41 -16.53 -21.60 6.16
CA LYS A 41 -15.40 -22.36 6.70
C LYS A 41 -15.03 -21.95 8.12
N GLY A 42 -15.59 -20.86 8.65
CA GLY A 42 -15.21 -20.28 9.92
C GLY A 42 -13.73 -19.87 9.99
N LYS A 43 -13.10 -19.57 8.85
CA LYS A 43 -11.65 -19.34 8.75
C LYS A 43 -11.33 -18.08 7.96
N MET A 44 -10.29 -17.39 8.41
CA MET A 44 -9.65 -16.30 7.66
C MET A 44 -8.79 -16.86 6.52
N THR A 45 -8.62 -16.09 5.46
CA THR A 45 -7.60 -16.37 4.44
C THR A 45 -6.21 -16.10 5.02
N ALA A 46 -5.26 -17.01 4.76
CA ALA A 46 -3.92 -16.92 5.35
C ALA A 46 -3.04 -15.83 4.73
N TYR A 47 -3.47 -15.18 3.65
CA TYR A 47 -2.69 -14.14 2.97
C TYR A 47 -3.15 -12.74 3.35
N SER A 48 -2.25 -11.78 3.19
CA SER A 48 -2.51 -10.35 3.27
C SER A 48 -1.96 -9.69 2.02
N LEU A 49 -2.73 -8.79 1.47
CA LEU A 49 -2.33 -7.97 0.33
C LEU A 49 -2.06 -6.53 0.78
N THR A 50 -1.30 -5.79 0.00
CA THR A 50 -0.94 -4.43 0.38
C THR A 50 -2.15 -3.51 0.49
N TYR A 51 -3.20 -3.73 -0.32
CA TYR A 51 -4.43 -2.94 -0.22
C TYR A 51 -5.22 -3.23 1.07
N ASP A 52 -5.24 -4.47 1.56
CA ASP A 52 -5.90 -4.83 2.83
C ASP A 52 -5.26 -4.04 3.98
N GLN A 53 -3.93 -4.08 4.03
CA GLN A 53 -3.14 -3.33 5.00
C GLN A 53 -3.37 -1.83 4.87
N GLY A 54 -3.36 -1.31 3.62
CA GLY A 54 -3.51 0.11 3.31
C GLY A 54 -4.86 0.66 3.71
N THR A 55 -5.95 -0.01 3.33
CA THR A 55 -7.30 0.44 3.65
C THR A 55 -7.57 0.40 5.16
N PHE A 56 -7.11 -0.67 5.84
CA PHE A 56 -7.26 -0.78 7.28
C PHE A 56 -6.49 0.32 8.03
N LEU A 57 -5.20 0.52 7.70
CA LEU A 57 -4.42 1.58 8.36
C LEU A 57 -5.01 2.97 8.09
N GLY A 58 -5.54 3.20 6.89
CA GLY A 58 -6.19 4.45 6.53
C GLY A 58 -7.44 4.71 7.37
N ALA A 59 -8.32 3.72 7.49
CA ALA A 59 -9.51 3.80 8.32
C ALA A 59 -9.15 4.05 9.79
N ALA A 60 -8.20 3.28 10.33
CA ALA A 60 -7.72 3.45 11.70
C ALA A 60 -7.12 4.85 11.93
N HIS A 61 -6.29 5.35 11.00
CA HIS A 61 -5.70 6.68 11.12
C HIS A 61 -6.76 7.79 11.06
N LEU A 62 -7.73 7.69 10.17
CA LEU A 62 -8.83 8.65 10.10
C LEU A 62 -9.66 8.65 11.39
N LEU A 63 -10.02 7.48 11.93
CA LEU A 63 -10.72 7.39 13.20
C LEU A 63 -9.89 7.99 14.34
N TYR A 64 -8.57 7.77 14.36
CA TYR A 64 -7.70 8.46 15.31
C TYR A 64 -7.73 9.97 15.16
N ARG A 65 -7.71 10.48 13.95
CA ARG A 65 -7.77 11.93 13.68
C ARG A 65 -9.05 12.57 14.20
N TYR A 66 -10.17 11.87 14.10
CA TYR A 66 -11.47 12.37 14.54
C TYR A 66 -11.72 12.18 16.04
N THR A 67 -11.34 11.02 16.59
CA THR A 67 -11.71 10.64 17.98
C THR A 67 -10.60 10.88 18.99
N GLY A 68 -9.35 10.96 18.57
CA GLY A 68 -8.19 11.00 19.47
C GLY A 68 -7.88 9.66 20.17
N LYS A 69 -8.67 8.60 19.95
CA LYS A 69 -8.51 7.30 20.63
C LYS A 69 -7.19 6.65 20.22
N LYS A 70 -6.29 6.46 21.18
CA LYS A 70 -4.95 5.88 20.97
C LYS A 70 -4.97 4.47 20.39
N LEU A 71 -6.06 3.72 20.58
CA LEU A 71 -6.26 2.39 20.00
C LEU A 71 -6.11 2.44 18.48
N TYR A 72 -6.85 3.31 17.81
CA TYR A 72 -6.84 3.44 16.36
C TYR A 72 -5.46 3.83 15.82
N ARG A 73 -4.77 4.77 16.50
CA ARG A 73 -3.38 5.11 16.13
C ARG A 73 -2.45 3.91 16.22
N ASN A 74 -2.58 3.12 17.28
CA ASN A 74 -1.71 1.96 17.50
C ASN A 74 -1.98 0.87 16.46
N ASP A 75 -3.25 0.62 16.12
CA ASP A 75 -3.64 -0.33 15.09
C ASP A 75 -3.14 0.10 13.71
N ALA A 76 -3.29 1.38 13.35
CA ALA A 76 -2.73 1.92 12.10
C ALA A 76 -1.22 1.73 11.99
N LEU A 77 -0.48 2.03 13.07
CA LEU A 77 0.96 1.84 13.09
C LEU A 77 1.38 0.38 13.02
N LYS A 78 0.67 -0.52 13.68
CA LYS A 78 0.96 -1.96 13.60
C LYS A 78 0.76 -2.50 12.19
N ALA A 79 -0.34 -2.16 11.54
CA ALA A 79 -0.59 -2.55 10.15
C ALA A 79 0.47 -2.00 9.19
N ALA A 80 0.82 -0.73 9.33
CA ALA A 80 1.87 -0.11 8.52
C ALA A 80 3.24 -0.79 8.73
N LEU A 81 3.64 -1.01 9.98
CA LEU A 81 4.92 -1.63 10.30
C LEU A 81 4.97 -3.10 9.87
N TYR A 82 3.89 -3.85 10.02
CA TYR A 82 3.80 -5.21 9.49
C TYR A 82 4.07 -5.23 7.99
N THR A 83 3.41 -4.36 7.23
CA THR A 83 3.57 -4.29 5.78
C THR A 83 5.02 -4.08 5.37
N ILE A 84 5.72 -3.13 5.98
CA ILE A 84 7.09 -2.77 5.58
C ILE A 84 8.17 -3.71 6.12
N THR A 85 7.83 -4.65 7.02
CA THR A 85 8.82 -5.55 7.64
C THR A 85 8.56 -7.02 7.43
N HIS A 86 7.32 -7.43 7.11
CA HIS A 86 6.99 -8.84 6.99
C HIS A 86 7.48 -9.43 5.66
N PRO A 87 8.28 -10.51 5.67
CA PRO A 87 8.92 -11.05 4.45
C PRO A 87 7.94 -11.59 3.42
N GLY A 88 6.70 -11.90 3.80
CA GLY A 88 5.62 -12.28 2.89
C GLY A 88 5.01 -11.11 2.12
N ILE A 89 5.30 -9.85 2.49
CA ILE A 89 4.81 -8.66 1.80
C ILE A 89 5.97 -7.82 1.25
N THR A 90 7.05 -7.72 1.99
CA THR A 90 8.23 -6.92 1.64
C THR A 90 9.47 -7.82 1.62
N LYS A 91 10.21 -7.82 0.52
CA LYS A 91 11.46 -8.56 0.36
C LYS A 91 12.57 -7.61 -0.08
N GLY A 92 13.71 -7.65 0.60
CA GLY A 92 14.80 -6.72 0.29
C GLY A 92 14.45 -5.24 0.45
N GLY A 93 13.46 -4.90 1.30
CA GLY A 93 12.98 -3.52 1.44
C GLY A 93 11.94 -3.11 0.39
N ILE A 94 11.59 -3.99 -0.55
CA ILE A 94 10.67 -3.68 -1.66
C ILE A 94 9.37 -4.48 -1.51
N LEU A 95 8.22 -3.83 -1.74
CA LEU A 95 6.92 -4.48 -1.78
C LEU A 95 6.90 -5.53 -2.89
N ARG A 96 6.52 -6.77 -2.54
CA ARG A 96 6.45 -7.89 -3.49
C ARG A 96 5.53 -7.58 -4.66
N ASP A 97 5.73 -8.28 -5.76
CA ASP A 97 4.74 -8.36 -6.82
C ASP A 97 3.51 -9.13 -6.32
N GLU A 98 2.34 -8.55 -6.48
CA GLU A 98 1.04 -9.16 -6.12
C GLU A 98 0.33 -9.73 -7.36
N GLY A 99 1.03 -9.77 -8.49
CA GLY A 99 0.55 -10.32 -9.75
C GLY A 99 -0.18 -9.31 -10.62
N ALA A 100 -0.50 -9.75 -11.84
CA ALA A 100 -1.11 -8.92 -12.88
C ALA A 100 -2.61 -9.17 -13.08
N GLY A 101 -3.22 -10.06 -12.29
CA GLY A 101 -4.63 -10.44 -12.42
C GLY A 101 -5.57 -9.40 -11.79
N GLY A 102 -6.68 -9.10 -12.47
CA GLY A 102 -7.71 -8.21 -11.93
C GLY A 102 -7.14 -6.85 -11.52
N ASP A 103 -7.44 -6.43 -10.30
CA ASP A 103 -7.08 -5.13 -9.72
C ASP A 103 -5.73 -5.11 -8.97
N ASN A 104 -4.99 -6.22 -8.98
CA ASN A 104 -3.77 -6.38 -8.20
C ASN A 104 -2.74 -5.27 -8.47
N SER A 105 -2.74 -4.75 -9.69
CA SER A 105 -1.87 -3.65 -10.10
C SER A 105 -2.09 -2.32 -9.36
N PHE A 106 -3.24 -2.14 -8.70
CA PHE A 106 -3.55 -0.94 -7.91
C PHE A 106 -3.18 -1.06 -6.43
N PHE A 107 -2.95 -2.27 -5.93
CA PHE A 107 -2.89 -2.55 -4.49
C PHE A 107 -1.80 -1.78 -3.76
N LYS A 108 -0.59 -1.74 -4.32
CA LYS A 108 0.54 -1.02 -3.71
C LYS A 108 0.27 0.48 -3.57
N GLY A 109 -0.35 1.08 -4.60
CA GLY A 109 -0.72 2.49 -4.58
C GLY A 109 -1.66 2.84 -3.42
N ILE A 110 -2.60 1.94 -3.10
CA ILE A 110 -3.51 2.11 -1.96
C ILE A 110 -2.75 2.14 -0.63
N PHE A 111 -1.80 1.21 -0.43
CA PHE A 111 -0.96 1.23 0.76
C PHE A 111 -0.13 2.53 0.86
N ILE A 112 0.55 2.90 -0.20
CA ILE A 112 1.40 4.11 -0.25
C ILE A 112 0.59 5.35 0.11
N ARG A 113 -0.58 5.52 -0.50
CA ARG A 113 -1.47 6.66 -0.23
C ARG A 113 -1.74 6.86 1.25
N TYR A 114 -2.15 5.81 1.95
CA TYR A 114 -2.48 5.91 3.36
C TYR A 114 -1.24 5.95 4.27
N ALA A 115 -0.14 5.31 3.89
CA ALA A 115 1.12 5.39 4.62
C ALA A 115 1.70 6.83 4.61
N VAL A 116 1.55 7.57 3.50
CA VAL A 116 1.91 8.99 3.41
C VAL A 116 1.16 9.86 4.42
N GLU A 117 -0.12 9.58 4.66
CA GLU A 117 -0.90 10.28 5.67
C GLU A 117 -0.31 10.09 7.09
N LEU A 118 0.16 8.88 7.41
CA LEU A 118 0.86 8.64 8.67
C LEU A 118 2.21 9.36 8.76
N VAL A 119 2.96 9.43 7.66
CA VAL A 119 4.24 10.18 7.61
C VAL A 119 4.00 11.66 7.89
N ASN A 120 2.94 12.23 7.35
CA ASN A 120 2.65 13.65 7.46
C ASN A 120 1.97 14.06 8.79
N ASP A 121 1.40 13.11 9.55
CA ASP A 121 0.73 13.41 10.82
C ASP A 121 1.73 13.54 11.97
N ARG A 122 1.98 14.77 12.43
CA ARG A 122 2.90 15.08 13.54
C ARG A 122 2.50 14.45 14.88
N ARG A 123 1.26 13.98 15.06
CA ARG A 123 0.80 13.25 16.25
C ARG A 123 1.32 11.82 16.30
N ILE A 124 1.84 11.31 15.19
CA ILE A 124 2.53 10.02 15.09
C ILE A 124 3.98 10.18 15.55
N LYS A 125 4.48 9.19 16.32
CA LYS A 125 5.86 9.20 16.83
C LYS A 125 6.86 9.39 15.69
N ARG A 126 7.78 10.35 15.84
CA ARG A 126 8.80 10.70 14.84
C ARG A 126 9.55 9.46 14.31
N LYS A 127 9.97 8.54 15.20
CA LYS A 127 10.69 7.31 14.80
C LYS A 127 9.88 6.44 13.82
N ALA A 128 8.57 6.30 14.01
CA ALA A 128 7.71 5.55 13.11
C ALA A 128 7.54 6.27 11.75
N ARG A 129 7.39 7.58 11.80
CA ARG A 129 7.30 8.42 10.58
C ARG A 129 8.58 8.33 9.74
N ILE A 130 9.76 8.39 10.36
CA ILE A 130 11.06 8.23 9.68
C ILE A 130 11.12 6.86 8.99
N ARG A 131 10.76 5.77 9.67
CA ARG A 131 10.80 4.42 9.07
C ARG A 131 9.88 4.30 7.85
N LEU A 132 8.68 4.86 7.91
CA LEU A 132 7.74 4.86 6.79
C LEU A 132 8.25 5.75 5.64
N TYR A 133 8.75 6.92 5.97
CA TYR A 133 9.33 7.85 5.00
C TYR A 133 10.50 7.20 4.23
N ASP A 134 11.47 6.62 4.95
CA ASP A 134 12.63 5.98 4.33
C ASP A 134 12.22 4.77 3.48
N PHE A 135 11.23 3.99 3.93
CA PHE A 135 10.68 2.89 3.15
C PHE A 135 10.03 3.36 1.84
N ILE A 136 9.14 4.38 1.91
CA ILE A 136 8.46 4.90 0.71
C ILE A 136 9.47 5.53 -0.24
N ARG A 137 10.44 6.27 0.28
CA ARG A 137 11.53 6.86 -0.51
C ARG A 137 12.32 5.78 -1.23
N HIS A 138 12.69 4.69 -0.55
CA HIS A 138 13.38 3.57 -1.17
C HIS A 138 12.57 2.91 -2.29
N GLN A 139 11.25 2.72 -2.10
CA GLN A 139 10.37 2.25 -3.18
C GLN A 139 10.43 3.19 -4.40
N ALA A 140 10.35 4.50 -4.17
CA ALA A 140 10.33 5.50 -5.26
C ALA A 140 11.68 5.58 -5.98
N GLU A 141 12.78 5.58 -5.24
CA GLU A 141 14.14 5.56 -5.81
C GLU A 141 14.36 4.30 -6.67
N THR A 142 13.98 3.12 -6.17
CA THR A 142 14.10 1.88 -6.93
C THR A 142 13.20 1.87 -8.18
N LEU A 143 11.96 2.36 -8.06
CA LEU A 143 11.09 2.52 -9.23
C LEU A 143 11.72 3.45 -10.27
N TRP A 144 12.26 4.58 -9.84
CA TRP A 144 12.88 5.56 -10.73
C TRP A 144 14.12 5.01 -11.44
N THR A 145 14.98 4.28 -10.73
CA THR A 145 16.25 3.78 -11.26
C THR A 145 16.13 2.46 -12.02
N GLU A 146 15.19 1.62 -11.65
CA GLU A 146 15.11 0.23 -12.15
C GLU A 146 13.76 -0.11 -12.80
N GLY A 147 12.69 0.63 -12.48
CA GLY A 147 11.32 0.31 -12.85
C GLY A 147 10.73 1.11 -13.99
N LEU A 148 11.40 2.17 -14.48
CA LEU A 148 10.90 2.99 -15.56
C LEU A 148 11.50 2.57 -16.91
N GLY A 149 10.64 2.46 -17.94
CA GLY A 149 11.09 2.37 -19.32
C GLY A 149 11.64 3.73 -19.79
N VAL A 150 12.88 3.75 -20.26
CA VAL A 150 13.62 5.00 -20.55
C VAL A 150 13.02 5.81 -21.69
N HIS A 151 12.34 5.18 -22.65
CA HIS A 151 11.85 5.87 -23.86
C HIS A 151 10.43 6.45 -23.72
N ASP A 152 9.57 5.84 -22.87
CA ASP A 152 8.16 6.19 -22.83
C ASP A 152 7.67 6.60 -21.43
N LEU A 153 8.55 6.72 -20.44
CA LEU A 153 8.19 6.94 -19.03
C LEU A 153 7.13 5.95 -18.52
N VAL A 154 7.15 4.75 -19.08
CA VAL A 154 6.19 3.70 -18.78
C VAL A 154 6.69 2.87 -17.61
N ILE A 155 5.86 2.70 -16.61
CA ILE A 155 6.16 1.87 -15.45
C ILE A 155 5.95 0.41 -15.83
N LEU A 156 7.01 -0.38 -15.69
CA LEU A 156 6.99 -1.80 -16.02
C LEU A 156 6.38 -2.63 -14.88
N GLN A 157 5.81 -3.79 -15.23
CA GLN A 157 5.13 -4.68 -14.28
C GLN A 157 6.00 -5.08 -13.10
N HIS A 158 7.27 -5.32 -13.34
CA HIS A 158 8.20 -5.79 -12.32
C HIS A 158 8.87 -4.67 -11.53
N GLY A 159 8.58 -3.39 -11.83
CA GLY A 159 8.99 -2.22 -11.06
C GLY A 159 10.16 -2.52 -10.12
N ALA A 160 10.16 -2.02 -8.97
CA ALA A 160 11.17 -2.24 -7.95
C ALA A 160 11.53 -3.71 -7.56
N GLN A 161 11.08 -4.74 -8.24
CA GLN A 161 11.45 -6.13 -7.89
C GLN A 161 12.52 -6.77 -8.78
N GLY A 162 13.21 -5.97 -9.63
CA GLY A 162 14.38 -6.46 -10.35
C GLY A 162 14.08 -7.73 -11.16
N GLY A 163 13.11 -7.69 -12.03
CA GLY A 163 13.08 -8.64 -13.13
C GLY A 163 14.29 -8.37 -14.03
N GLU A 164 14.90 -9.36 -14.63
CA GLU A 164 16.19 -9.40 -15.34
C GLU A 164 16.43 -8.35 -16.45
N VAL A 165 15.67 -7.26 -16.48
CA VAL A 165 15.75 -6.20 -17.48
C VAL A 165 15.90 -4.86 -16.81
N ALA A 166 17.12 -4.35 -16.80
CA ALA A 166 17.36 -2.97 -16.39
C ALA A 166 16.60 -1.99 -17.31
N PRO A 167 15.99 -0.92 -16.75
CA PRO A 167 15.34 0.12 -17.55
C PRO A 167 16.31 0.64 -18.62
N GLY A 168 15.84 0.72 -19.86
CA GLY A 168 16.63 1.24 -20.98
C GLY A 168 17.52 0.21 -21.69
N GLN A 169 17.53 -1.06 -21.30
CA GLN A 169 18.37 -2.06 -21.98
C GLN A 169 17.67 -2.84 -23.10
N LEU A 170 16.35 -2.83 -23.19
CA LEU A 170 15.63 -3.52 -24.28
C LEU A 170 14.60 -2.63 -24.95
N THR A 171 14.74 -2.47 -26.26
CA THR A 171 13.63 -1.99 -27.12
C THR A 171 12.54 -3.07 -27.19
N GLN A 172 11.32 -2.69 -27.65
CA GLN A 172 10.24 -3.66 -27.91
C GLN A 172 10.70 -4.84 -28.78
N GLU A 173 11.53 -4.59 -29.80
CA GLU A 173 12.11 -5.63 -30.66
C GLU A 173 13.07 -6.55 -29.92
N GLN A 174 13.86 -6.02 -29.00
CA GLN A 174 14.80 -6.83 -28.21
C GLN A 174 14.10 -7.69 -27.16
N ALA A 175 13.01 -7.22 -26.57
CA ALA A 175 12.14 -8.00 -25.68
C ALA A 175 11.46 -9.15 -26.44
N ALA A 176 10.92 -8.89 -27.63
CA ALA A 176 10.31 -9.89 -28.50
C ALA A 176 11.31 -10.97 -28.95
N ARG A 177 12.56 -10.57 -29.27
CA ARG A 177 13.64 -11.50 -29.66
C ARG A 177 14.11 -12.43 -28.54
N LYS A 178 13.91 -12.04 -27.28
CA LYS A 178 14.26 -12.89 -26.09
C LYS A 178 13.12 -13.81 -25.64
N GLY A 179 12.01 -13.88 -26.43
CA GLY A 179 10.86 -14.74 -26.08
C GLY A 179 10.09 -14.26 -24.86
N GLY A 180 10.36 -13.06 -24.37
CA GLY A 180 9.59 -12.41 -23.32
C GLY A 180 8.26 -11.93 -23.87
N ASP A 181 7.16 -12.37 -23.28
CA ASP A 181 5.83 -11.82 -23.56
C ASP A 181 5.85 -10.34 -23.17
N TYR A 182 5.96 -9.44 -24.16
CA TYR A 182 5.82 -8.01 -23.93
C TYR A 182 4.40 -7.74 -23.46
N GLN A 183 4.22 -7.68 -22.17
CA GLN A 183 2.93 -7.32 -21.62
C GLN A 183 2.70 -5.84 -21.82
N LYS A 184 1.63 -5.49 -22.54
CA LYS A 184 1.20 -4.11 -22.70
C LYS A 184 1.05 -3.46 -21.34
N PRO A 185 1.57 -2.23 -21.14
CA PRO A 185 1.44 -1.53 -19.88
C PRO A 185 -0.02 -1.45 -19.44
N LYS A 186 -0.31 -1.83 -18.20
CA LYS A 186 -1.66 -1.74 -17.64
C LYS A 186 -1.83 -0.41 -16.93
N LEU A 187 -2.99 0.20 -17.04
CA LEU A 187 -3.34 1.45 -16.35
C LEU A 187 -3.05 1.35 -14.85
N GLY A 188 -3.37 0.22 -14.21
CA GLY A 188 -3.14 0.03 -12.78
C GLY A 188 -1.67 0.16 -12.38
N TRP A 189 -0.72 -0.31 -13.19
CA TRP A 189 0.70 -0.15 -12.92
C TRP A 189 1.12 1.31 -13.01
N GLN A 190 0.60 2.03 -14.02
CA GLN A 190 0.88 3.45 -14.19
C GLN A 190 0.34 4.27 -13.01
N VAL A 191 -0.88 3.99 -12.57
CA VAL A 191 -1.50 4.67 -11.43
C VAL A 191 -0.74 4.38 -10.13
N SER A 192 -0.41 3.13 -9.84
CA SER A 192 0.35 2.79 -8.62
C SER A 192 1.74 3.42 -8.60
N GLY A 193 2.43 3.39 -9.74
CA GLY A 193 3.75 4.01 -9.85
C GLY A 193 3.69 5.54 -9.76
N ALA A 194 2.72 6.17 -10.43
CA ALA A 194 2.50 7.61 -10.33
C ALA A 194 2.20 8.02 -8.87
N THR A 195 1.34 7.26 -8.17
CA THR A 195 1.05 7.48 -6.75
C THR A 195 2.31 7.41 -5.89
N LEU A 196 3.21 6.48 -6.17
CA LEU A 196 4.47 6.34 -5.46
C LEU A 196 5.41 7.54 -5.71
N LEU A 197 5.54 7.98 -6.96
CA LEU A 197 6.38 9.14 -7.30
C LEU A 197 5.79 10.43 -6.74
N GLU A 198 4.47 10.61 -6.81
CA GLU A 198 3.77 11.76 -6.22
C GLU A 198 3.95 11.80 -4.69
N ALA A 199 3.99 10.64 -4.02
CA ALA A 199 4.23 10.55 -2.59
C ALA A 199 5.48 11.33 -2.17
N MET A 200 6.52 11.34 -2.99
CA MET A 200 7.77 12.08 -2.69
C MET A 200 7.58 13.60 -2.67
N ASN A 201 6.62 14.14 -3.44
CA ASN A 201 6.33 15.57 -3.45
C ASN A 201 5.50 16.00 -2.24
N VAL A 202 4.60 15.13 -1.77
CA VAL A 202 3.65 15.47 -0.70
C VAL A 202 4.11 15.04 0.69
N MET A 203 5.06 14.10 0.79
CA MET A 203 5.66 13.71 2.07
C MET A 203 6.57 14.80 2.62
N LYS A 204 6.41 15.08 3.92
CA LYS A 204 7.30 15.96 4.67
C LYS A 204 8.35 15.10 5.37
N ASP A 205 9.63 15.39 5.13
CA ASP A 205 10.72 14.69 5.83
C ASP A 205 10.55 14.90 7.35
N PRO A 206 10.42 13.82 8.11
CA PRO A 206 10.19 13.91 9.54
C PRO A 206 11.47 14.09 10.37
N ARG A 207 12.66 14.15 9.73
CA ARG A 207 13.96 14.37 10.37
C ARG A 207 14.21 15.78 10.88
#